data_1d862107d48fc2c2e64ab4c986e3a93a
#
_entry.id   1d862107d48fc2c2e64ab4c986e3a93a
#
_cell.length_a   1.000
_cell.length_b   1.000
_cell.length_c   1.000
_cell.angle_alpha   90.00
_cell.angle_beta   90.00
_cell.angle_gamma   90.00
#
_symmetry.space_group_name_H-M   'P 1'
#
loop_
_entity.id
_entity.type
_entity.pdbx_description
1 polymer ?
#
loop_
_entity_poly.entity_id
_entity_poly.type
_entity_poly.pdbx_seq_one_letter_code
_entity_poly.pdbx_strand_id
1 'polypeptide(L)'
;MGDHDTVRVRLRAALCADDPWTALYALHSPNTDRPGPLAGAAEELYRSDTDQRAFRPYLTWLLRSLGEPGDAVLLRLLAAPGLAADDRQDLLRTAVMRGLRLPAELLRTYAQDAPASSGGNAGTGGSPPELVDAMGLSGDPSFAPLLGALLEDPAAPRGRAALALGRLGARAWTAPIARRLSEVTGLDHTAFTVALELMGDPAAIPHLLRWLAESGEERVYDVHHALIRLTGRDPLLPERADGAAYAAAVRATWADGRTERAPAVVRDPVVESGARARFSIDEGAGRIRIAFDPPSPGSSWPRWDRSLTFDRKPLYRVGSLCDTCELGLTLLDWPDDEAARIAARMRGRLTDLERLDAALLAEWSPVLGELETGHYRALLLDLPLERVAEPTRSWWYRRAAARAEADGDDGDRPEYDRPEDYWPGVAHFQLTAPVPGGRVPFTYGAFLPSQPPEALDPAAVARHAAAVAAGERPAAVVLGWIDDRYVEALHEERWLVGTILDGHHRLAAYAAAGVPARVLLLARVGEGSGADGGLEGLAEVAAVYGCRE
;
A
#
# COMPACT_ATOMS: atom_id res chain seq x y z
N MET A 1 -14.89 -24.54 36.38
CA MET A 1 -15.13 -23.45 35.42
C MET A 1 -14.24 -23.75 34.22
N GLY A 2 -14.84 -24.02 33.08
CA GLY A 2 -14.08 -24.37 31.89
C GLY A 2 -13.26 -23.18 31.36
N ASP A 3 -12.27 -23.44 30.52
CA ASP A 3 -11.40 -22.41 29.89
C ASP A 3 -12.23 -21.33 29.19
N HIS A 4 -13.32 -21.74 28.53
CA HIS A 4 -14.26 -20.84 27.84
C HIS A 4 -14.99 -19.88 28.80
N ASP A 5 -15.49 -20.34 29.95
CA ASP A 5 -16.16 -19.49 30.94
C ASP A 5 -15.21 -18.41 31.47
N THR A 6 -13.93 -18.76 31.64
CA THR A 6 -12.90 -17.83 32.10
C THR A 6 -12.65 -16.74 31.08
N VAL A 7 -12.55 -17.08 29.77
CA VAL A 7 -12.36 -16.13 28.69
C VAL A 7 -13.54 -15.17 28.55
N ARG A 8 -14.78 -15.70 28.65
CA ARG A 8 -15.99 -14.88 28.59
C ARG A 8 -16.07 -13.86 29.74
N VAL A 9 -15.73 -14.29 30.97
CA VAL A 9 -15.71 -13.39 32.14
C VAL A 9 -14.68 -12.27 31.94
N ARG A 10 -13.49 -12.61 31.44
CA ARG A 10 -12.43 -11.63 31.14
C ARG A 10 -12.85 -10.66 30.05
N LEU A 11 -13.44 -11.16 28.95
CA LEU A 11 -13.95 -10.32 27.87
C LEU A 11 -15.03 -9.36 28.37
N ARG A 12 -15.98 -9.84 29.17
CA ARG A 12 -17.02 -8.98 29.75
C ARG A 12 -16.42 -7.91 30.69
N ALA A 13 -15.42 -8.29 31.48
CA ALA A 13 -14.71 -7.33 32.33
C ALA A 13 -13.99 -6.25 31.51
N ALA A 14 -13.36 -6.63 30.39
CA ALA A 14 -12.72 -5.69 29.48
C ALA A 14 -13.73 -4.72 28.84
N LEU A 15 -14.89 -5.20 28.41
CA LEU A 15 -15.96 -4.36 27.84
C LEU A 15 -16.59 -3.40 28.86
N CYS A 16 -16.49 -3.69 30.15
CA CYS A 16 -17.00 -2.87 31.26
C CYS A 16 -15.89 -2.03 31.92
N ALA A 17 -14.67 -2.03 31.42
CA ALA A 17 -13.59 -1.20 31.93
C ALA A 17 -13.84 0.29 31.64
N ASP A 18 -13.16 1.17 32.38
CA ASP A 18 -13.22 2.63 32.12
C ASP A 18 -12.71 2.97 30.71
N ASP A 19 -11.72 2.21 30.21
CA ASP A 19 -11.27 2.22 28.82
C ASP A 19 -11.39 0.79 28.24
N PRO A 20 -12.53 0.49 27.57
CA PRO A 20 -12.75 -0.82 26.96
C PRO A 20 -11.76 -1.14 25.84
N TRP A 21 -11.29 -0.14 25.08
CA TRP A 21 -10.36 -0.33 23.96
C TRP A 21 -9.01 -0.87 24.45
N THR A 22 -8.39 -0.19 25.40
CA THR A 22 -7.12 -0.66 25.99
C THR A 22 -7.25 -2.03 26.62
N ALA A 23 -8.35 -2.29 27.34
CA ALA A 23 -8.58 -3.58 27.97
C ALA A 23 -8.76 -4.72 26.94
N LEU A 24 -9.47 -4.47 25.83
CA LEU A 24 -9.66 -5.44 24.74
C LEU A 24 -8.35 -5.69 23.99
N TYR A 25 -7.58 -4.66 23.75
CA TYR A 25 -6.29 -4.78 23.08
C TYR A 25 -5.31 -5.63 23.89
N ALA A 26 -5.26 -5.40 25.21
CA ALA A 26 -4.47 -6.24 26.12
C ALA A 26 -4.94 -7.70 26.11
N LEU A 27 -6.24 -7.92 25.91
CA LEU A 27 -6.82 -9.26 25.80
C LEU A 27 -6.49 -9.93 24.45
N HIS A 28 -6.37 -9.14 23.39
CA HIS A 28 -6.10 -9.56 22.00
C HIS A 28 -4.60 -9.56 21.66
N SER A 29 -3.73 -9.10 22.53
CA SER A 29 -2.28 -9.02 22.27
C SER A 29 -1.77 -10.26 21.52
N PRO A 30 -0.86 -10.11 20.51
CA PRO A 30 -0.35 -11.21 19.69
C PRO A 30 0.28 -12.38 20.47
N ASN A 31 0.55 -12.18 21.77
CA ASN A 31 1.05 -13.21 22.68
C ASN A 31 -0.06 -14.05 23.35
N THR A 32 -1.34 -13.80 23.03
CA THR A 32 -2.43 -14.65 23.51
C THR A 32 -2.67 -15.81 22.54
N ASP A 33 -2.15 -16.96 22.86
CA ASP A 33 -2.13 -18.19 22.04
C ASP A 33 -3.51 -18.81 21.73
N ARG A 34 -4.63 -18.12 21.89
CA ARG A 34 -5.95 -18.73 21.78
C ARG A 34 -7.05 -17.83 21.17
N PRO A 35 -6.98 -17.51 19.87
CA PRO A 35 -8.01 -16.68 19.23
C PRO A 35 -9.40 -17.36 19.16
N GLY A 36 -9.46 -18.68 19.06
CA GLY A 36 -10.72 -19.42 18.94
C GLY A 36 -11.67 -19.28 20.14
N PRO A 37 -11.24 -19.53 21.38
CA PRO A 37 -12.06 -19.30 22.58
C PRO A 37 -12.53 -17.86 22.74
N LEU A 38 -11.70 -16.88 22.36
CA LEU A 38 -12.05 -15.47 22.43
C LEU A 38 -13.13 -15.12 21.40
N ALA A 39 -13.03 -15.63 20.17
CA ALA A 39 -14.05 -15.47 19.14
C ALA A 39 -15.40 -16.10 19.57
N GLY A 40 -15.37 -17.30 20.17
CA GLY A 40 -16.56 -17.94 20.69
C GLY A 40 -17.23 -17.15 21.83
N ALA A 41 -16.42 -16.59 22.74
CA ALA A 41 -16.93 -15.73 23.82
C ALA A 41 -17.53 -14.43 23.28
N ALA A 42 -16.93 -13.84 22.23
CA ALA A 42 -17.46 -12.66 21.55
C ALA A 42 -18.81 -12.97 20.86
N GLU A 43 -18.94 -14.12 20.19
CA GLU A 43 -20.21 -14.57 19.60
C GLU A 43 -21.32 -14.70 20.65
N GLU A 44 -21.00 -15.36 21.76
CA GLU A 44 -21.97 -15.57 22.84
C GLU A 44 -22.44 -14.24 23.43
N LEU A 45 -21.51 -13.30 23.71
CA LEU A 45 -21.87 -11.97 24.21
C LEU A 45 -22.67 -11.18 23.17
N TYR A 46 -22.31 -11.25 21.89
CA TYR A 46 -23.06 -10.58 20.82
C TYR A 46 -24.50 -11.07 20.72
N ARG A 47 -24.74 -12.37 20.91
CA ARG A 47 -26.07 -12.99 20.87
C ARG A 47 -26.89 -12.78 22.15
N SER A 48 -26.24 -12.78 23.32
CA SER A 48 -26.92 -12.69 24.61
C SER A 48 -27.25 -11.27 25.04
N ASP A 49 -26.61 -10.27 24.44
CA ASP A 49 -26.66 -8.90 24.95
C ASP A 49 -27.58 -8.02 24.09
N THR A 50 -28.90 -8.33 24.16
CA THR A 50 -29.94 -7.54 23.50
C THR A 50 -30.08 -6.14 24.10
N ASP A 51 -29.67 -5.94 25.35
CA ASP A 51 -29.81 -4.67 26.05
C ASP A 51 -28.56 -3.78 26.01
N GLN A 52 -27.40 -4.33 25.63
CA GLN A 52 -26.13 -3.59 25.65
C GLN A 52 -25.54 -3.39 24.23
N ARG A 53 -26.31 -2.76 23.34
CA ARG A 53 -25.84 -2.36 22.00
C ARG A 53 -24.52 -1.57 22.05
N ALA A 54 -24.21 -0.94 23.18
CA ALA A 54 -22.95 -0.23 23.40
C ALA A 54 -21.70 -1.11 23.22
N PHE A 55 -21.77 -2.43 23.43
CA PHE A 55 -20.63 -3.32 23.25
C PHE A 55 -20.41 -3.79 21.81
N ARG A 56 -21.37 -3.58 20.92
CA ARG A 56 -21.32 -4.11 19.55
C ARG A 56 -20.14 -3.58 18.73
N PRO A 57 -19.80 -2.28 18.76
CA PRO A 57 -18.62 -1.78 18.06
C PRO A 57 -17.32 -2.47 18.50
N TYR A 58 -17.18 -2.69 19.80
CA TYR A 58 -16.02 -3.38 20.38
C TYR A 58 -15.96 -4.86 19.99
N LEU A 59 -17.11 -5.55 20.01
CA LEU A 59 -17.18 -6.96 19.63
C LEU A 59 -16.94 -7.17 18.12
N THR A 60 -17.46 -6.29 17.26
CA THR A 60 -17.21 -6.35 15.82
C THR A 60 -15.75 -6.06 15.49
N TRP A 61 -15.15 -5.09 16.17
CA TRP A 61 -13.71 -4.84 16.06
C TRP A 61 -12.89 -6.06 16.49
N LEU A 62 -13.20 -6.63 17.66
CA LEU A 62 -12.51 -7.82 18.15
C LEU A 62 -12.61 -8.97 17.15
N LEU A 63 -13.80 -9.26 16.63
CA LEU A 63 -14.00 -10.31 15.64
C LEU A 63 -13.16 -10.06 14.38
N ARG A 64 -13.07 -8.81 13.92
CA ARG A 64 -12.21 -8.42 12.80
C ARG A 64 -10.73 -8.72 13.07
N SER A 65 -10.27 -8.51 14.29
CA SER A 65 -8.87 -8.67 14.68
C SER A 65 -8.44 -10.13 14.91
N LEU A 66 -9.39 -11.04 15.14
CA LEU A 66 -9.13 -12.45 15.47
C LEU A 66 -8.85 -13.35 14.25
N GLY A 67 -8.80 -12.81 13.02
CA GLY A 67 -8.53 -13.59 11.81
C GLY A 67 -9.59 -14.66 11.53
N GLU A 68 -9.18 -15.86 11.08
CA GLU A 68 -10.10 -16.95 10.70
C GLU A 68 -11.15 -17.33 11.78
N PRO A 69 -10.81 -17.43 13.08
CA PRO A 69 -11.82 -17.67 14.11
C PRO A 69 -12.90 -16.59 14.19
N GLY A 70 -12.52 -15.32 14.04
CA GLY A 70 -13.45 -14.19 13.99
C GLY A 70 -14.29 -14.22 12.72
N ASP A 71 -13.71 -14.52 11.57
CA ASP A 71 -14.38 -14.64 10.28
C ASP A 71 -15.50 -15.71 10.34
N ALA A 72 -15.21 -16.86 10.95
CA ALA A 72 -16.20 -17.91 11.15
C ALA A 72 -17.39 -17.46 12.01
N VAL A 73 -17.12 -16.65 13.03
CA VAL A 73 -18.20 -16.07 13.89
C VAL A 73 -19.02 -15.06 13.10
N LEU A 74 -18.38 -14.15 12.35
CA LEU A 74 -19.07 -13.15 11.52
C LEU A 74 -20.03 -13.82 10.53
N LEU A 75 -19.63 -14.90 9.90
CA LEU A 75 -20.48 -15.68 8.99
C LEU A 75 -21.70 -16.28 9.70
N ARG A 76 -21.52 -16.83 10.92
CA ARG A 76 -22.63 -17.40 11.70
C ARG A 76 -23.58 -16.32 12.23
N LEU A 77 -23.07 -15.15 12.62
CA LEU A 77 -23.90 -14.03 13.06
C LEU A 77 -24.73 -13.47 11.92
N LEU A 78 -24.12 -13.27 10.74
CA LEU A 78 -24.83 -12.82 9.53
C LEU A 78 -25.89 -13.83 9.08
N ALA A 79 -25.65 -15.13 9.23
CA ALA A 79 -26.62 -16.16 8.86
C ALA A 79 -27.75 -16.33 9.90
N ALA A 80 -27.69 -15.66 11.06
CA ALA A 80 -28.68 -15.80 12.10
C ALA A 80 -30.02 -15.17 11.68
N PRO A 81 -31.17 -15.88 11.89
CA PRO A 81 -32.47 -15.31 11.60
C PRO A 81 -32.83 -14.18 12.57
N GLY A 82 -33.57 -13.17 12.07
CA GLY A 82 -34.08 -12.09 12.93
C GLY A 82 -33.04 -11.03 13.31
N LEU A 83 -31.90 -10.97 12.60
CA LEU A 83 -30.89 -9.93 12.80
C LEU A 83 -31.46 -8.54 12.48
N ALA A 84 -31.35 -7.60 13.43
CA ALA A 84 -31.79 -6.23 13.23
C ALA A 84 -31.04 -5.55 12.07
N ALA A 85 -31.66 -4.59 11.41
CA ALA A 85 -31.09 -3.94 10.22
C ALA A 85 -29.73 -3.26 10.50
N ASP A 86 -29.64 -2.53 11.62
CA ASP A 86 -28.40 -1.85 12.02
C ASP A 86 -27.27 -2.85 12.29
N ASP A 87 -27.59 -3.93 13.03
CA ASP A 87 -26.62 -4.99 13.33
C ASP A 87 -26.16 -5.72 12.06
N ARG A 88 -27.08 -5.93 11.13
CA ARG A 88 -26.78 -6.52 9.82
C ARG A 88 -25.80 -5.63 9.05
N GLN A 89 -26.02 -4.32 9.06
CA GLN A 89 -25.14 -3.36 8.37
C GLN A 89 -23.74 -3.34 8.97
N ASP A 90 -23.62 -3.32 10.31
CA ASP A 90 -22.32 -3.31 11.00
C ASP A 90 -21.55 -4.62 10.79
N LEU A 91 -22.23 -5.76 10.84
CA LEU A 91 -21.60 -7.05 10.53
C LEU A 91 -21.22 -7.17 9.06
N LEU A 92 -22.05 -6.66 8.12
CA LEU A 92 -21.70 -6.60 6.70
C LEU A 92 -20.46 -5.73 6.47
N ARG A 93 -20.42 -4.54 7.08
CA ARG A 93 -19.24 -3.65 7.02
C ARG A 93 -18.01 -4.38 7.50
N THR A 94 -18.09 -5.05 8.64
CA THR A 94 -16.97 -5.80 9.21
C THR A 94 -16.52 -6.94 8.29
N ALA A 95 -17.46 -7.71 7.74
CA ALA A 95 -17.18 -8.79 6.80
C ALA A 95 -16.53 -8.27 5.50
N VAL A 96 -17.02 -7.15 4.97
CA VAL A 96 -16.48 -6.49 3.79
C VAL A 96 -15.06 -5.98 4.06
N MET A 97 -14.80 -5.35 5.19
CA MET A 97 -13.46 -4.90 5.59
C MET A 97 -12.46 -6.06 5.76
N ARG A 98 -12.95 -7.24 6.13
CA ARG A 98 -12.16 -8.48 6.17
C ARG A 98 -11.98 -9.13 4.80
N GLY A 99 -12.64 -8.63 3.75
CA GLY A 99 -12.63 -9.24 2.42
C GLY A 99 -13.36 -10.59 2.36
N LEU A 100 -14.30 -10.84 3.26
CA LEU A 100 -15.00 -12.14 3.33
C LEU A 100 -15.94 -12.33 2.14
N ARG A 101 -15.88 -13.51 1.54
CA ARG A 101 -16.83 -13.94 0.51
C ARG A 101 -18.08 -14.50 1.18
N LEU A 102 -19.13 -13.70 1.20
CA LEU A 102 -20.41 -14.13 1.76
C LEU A 102 -21.19 -15.02 0.78
N PRO A 103 -21.99 -16.00 1.30
CA PRO A 103 -22.84 -16.83 0.45
C PRO A 103 -23.84 -16.00 -0.36
N ALA A 104 -23.96 -16.28 -1.63
CA ALA A 104 -24.83 -15.52 -2.55
C ALA A 104 -26.31 -15.54 -2.12
N GLU A 105 -26.80 -16.68 -1.59
CA GLU A 105 -28.17 -16.79 -1.07
C GLU A 105 -28.45 -15.83 0.08
N LEU A 106 -27.49 -15.67 0.99
CA LEU A 106 -27.58 -14.72 2.09
C LEU A 106 -27.69 -13.29 1.57
N LEU A 107 -26.85 -12.93 0.60
CA LEU A 107 -26.87 -11.60 -0.01
C LEU A 107 -28.16 -11.34 -0.81
N ARG A 108 -28.71 -12.34 -1.50
CA ARG A 108 -30.02 -12.23 -2.17
C ARG A 108 -31.14 -11.98 -1.16
N THR A 109 -31.16 -12.71 -0.05
CA THR A 109 -32.13 -12.48 1.03
C THR A 109 -32.02 -11.04 1.55
N TYR A 110 -30.82 -10.56 1.80
CA TYR A 110 -30.60 -9.19 2.27
C TYR A 110 -31.02 -8.13 1.23
N ALA A 111 -30.81 -8.40 -0.05
CA ALA A 111 -31.24 -7.50 -1.12
C ALA A 111 -32.77 -7.43 -1.23
N GLN A 112 -33.47 -8.53 -0.98
CA GLN A 112 -34.95 -8.58 -0.98
C GLN A 112 -35.56 -7.89 0.25
N ASP A 113 -34.88 -7.99 1.40
CA ASP A 113 -35.32 -7.37 2.65
C ASP A 113 -35.00 -5.86 2.74
N ALA A 114 -34.19 -5.33 1.80
CA ALA A 114 -33.86 -3.91 1.79
C ALA A 114 -35.15 -3.10 1.53
N PRO A 115 -35.51 -2.12 2.39
CA PRO A 115 -36.74 -1.38 2.22
C PRO A 115 -36.70 -0.64 0.87
N ALA A 116 -37.71 -0.91 0.04
CA ALA A 116 -37.97 -0.10 -1.13
C ALA A 116 -38.17 1.34 -0.63
N SER A 117 -37.41 2.30 -1.16
CA SER A 117 -37.36 3.70 -0.75
C SER A 117 -38.78 4.31 -0.63
N SER A 118 -39.35 4.27 0.56
CA SER A 118 -40.52 5.08 0.90
C SER A 118 -40.01 6.48 1.24
N GLY A 119 -40.41 7.45 0.41
CA GLY A 119 -39.98 8.84 0.46
C GLY A 119 -40.07 9.47 1.86
N GLY A 120 -38.94 9.81 2.41
CA GLY A 120 -38.79 10.52 3.66
C GLY A 120 -37.33 10.78 3.98
N ASN A 121 -36.88 11.96 3.67
CA ASN A 121 -35.74 12.70 4.23
C ASN A 121 -34.49 11.92 4.67
N ALA A 122 -33.89 11.13 3.80
CA ALA A 122 -32.48 10.72 3.87
C ALA A 122 -32.07 10.32 2.45
N GLY A 123 -31.13 10.99 1.85
CA GLY A 123 -30.68 10.83 0.47
C GLY A 123 -29.99 9.50 0.16
N THR A 124 -30.63 8.37 0.45
CA THR A 124 -30.16 7.05 0.04
C THR A 124 -31.36 6.13 -0.15
N GLY A 125 -32.13 6.36 -1.22
CA GLY A 125 -33.03 5.35 -1.74
C GLY A 125 -32.22 4.26 -2.45
N GLY A 126 -31.82 3.17 -1.74
CA GLY A 126 -31.06 2.12 -2.40
C GLY A 126 -30.50 1.09 -1.42
N SER A 127 -29.99 0.00 -1.94
CA SER A 127 -29.29 -1.03 -1.17
C SER A 127 -28.16 -0.42 -0.32
N PRO A 128 -28.00 -0.86 0.93
CA PRO A 128 -26.91 -0.38 1.77
C PRO A 128 -25.55 -0.51 1.05
N PRO A 129 -24.67 0.50 1.14
CA PRO A 129 -23.37 0.46 0.45
C PRO A 129 -22.55 -0.80 0.76
N GLU A 130 -22.61 -1.28 1.98
CA GLU A 130 -21.93 -2.50 2.44
C GLU A 130 -22.46 -3.76 1.74
N LEU A 131 -23.75 -3.80 1.43
CA LEU A 131 -24.34 -4.89 0.67
C LEU A 131 -23.87 -4.90 -0.78
N VAL A 132 -23.74 -3.73 -1.40
CA VAL A 132 -23.18 -3.59 -2.76
C VAL A 132 -21.74 -4.09 -2.82
N ASP A 133 -20.91 -3.72 -1.84
CA ASP A 133 -19.53 -4.19 -1.76
C ASP A 133 -19.47 -5.72 -1.54
N ALA A 134 -20.31 -6.26 -0.64
CA ALA A 134 -20.37 -7.69 -0.36
C ALA A 134 -20.79 -8.49 -1.61
N MET A 135 -21.72 -7.98 -2.44
CA MET A 135 -22.09 -8.59 -3.72
C MET A 135 -20.87 -8.66 -4.67
N GLY A 136 -20.09 -7.59 -4.75
CA GLY A 136 -18.86 -7.55 -5.54
C GLY A 136 -17.82 -8.55 -5.07
N LEU A 137 -17.69 -8.75 -3.76
CA LEU A 137 -16.74 -9.68 -3.15
C LEU A 137 -17.18 -11.14 -3.24
N SER A 138 -18.48 -11.40 -3.40
CA SER A 138 -19.02 -12.77 -3.46
C SER A 138 -18.44 -13.60 -4.60
N GLY A 139 -18.04 -12.94 -5.70
CA GLY A 139 -17.62 -13.60 -6.92
C GLY A 139 -18.76 -14.21 -7.73
N ASP A 140 -20.03 -14.01 -7.33
CA ASP A 140 -21.20 -14.55 -8.05
C ASP A 140 -21.67 -13.58 -9.15
N PRO A 141 -21.48 -13.93 -10.44
CA PRO A 141 -21.84 -13.05 -11.55
C PRO A 141 -23.36 -12.77 -11.66
N SER A 142 -24.20 -13.53 -10.97
CA SER A 142 -25.66 -13.30 -10.97
C SER A 142 -26.07 -11.97 -10.36
N PHE A 143 -25.18 -11.32 -9.59
CA PHE A 143 -25.42 -9.97 -9.06
C PHE A 143 -25.18 -8.86 -10.10
N ALA A 144 -24.52 -9.14 -11.22
CA ALA A 144 -24.18 -8.12 -12.20
C ALA A 144 -25.41 -7.33 -12.75
N PRO A 145 -26.57 -7.96 -13.05
CA PRO A 145 -27.74 -7.19 -13.47
C PRO A 145 -28.28 -6.24 -12.39
N LEU A 146 -28.28 -6.66 -11.13
CA LEU A 146 -28.72 -5.83 -9.99
C LEU A 146 -27.77 -4.65 -9.78
N LEU A 147 -26.47 -4.91 -9.76
CA LEU A 147 -25.44 -3.87 -9.65
C LEU A 147 -25.48 -2.91 -10.84
N GLY A 148 -25.73 -3.44 -12.03
CA GLY A 148 -25.93 -2.63 -13.23
C GLY A 148 -27.12 -1.69 -13.14
N ALA A 149 -28.24 -2.13 -12.55
CA ALA A 149 -29.38 -1.27 -12.31
C ALA A 149 -29.06 -0.09 -11.37
N LEU A 150 -28.17 -0.30 -10.39
CA LEU A 150 -27.70 0.78 -9.51
C LEU A 150 -26.84 1.83 -10.24
N LEU A 151 -26.20 1.49 -11.35
CA LEU A 151 -25.48 2.48 -12.18
C LEU A 151 -26.42 3.46 -12.88
N GLU A 152 -27.66 3.03 -13.14
CA GLU A 152 -28.68 3.85 -13.81
C GLU A 152 -29.39 4.82 -12.85
N ASP A 153 -29.35 4.55 -11.56
CA ASP A 153 -30.01 5.38 -10.53
C ASP A 153 -29.04 6.44 -9.98
N PRO A 154 -29.27 7.74 -10.23
CA PRO A 154 -28.43 8.81 -9.70
C PRO A 154 -28.39 8.89 -8.16
N ALA A 155 -29.41 8.34 -7.48
CA ALA A 155 -29.48 8.32 -6.03
C ALA A 155 -28.74 7.13 -5.41
N ALA A 156 -28.36 6.13 -6.22
CA ALA A 156 -27.64 4.95 -5.76
C ALA A 156 -26.13 5.21 -5.60
N PRO A 157 -25.41 4.39 -4.83
CA PRO A 157 -23.95 4.47 -4.68
C PRO A 157 -23.25 3.94 -5.95
N ARG A 158 -23.33 4.71 -7.07
CA ARG A 158 -22.86 4.31 -8.40
C ARG A 158 -21.39 3.91 -8.44
N GLY A 159 -20.53 4.64 -7.72
CA GLY A 159 -19.11 4.29 -7.62
C GLY A 159 -18.88 2.90 -7.03
N ARG A 160 -19.58 2.58 -5.95
CA ARG A 160 -19.50 1.23 -5.35
C ARG A 160 -20.08 0.15 -6.25
N ALA A 161 -21.18 0.43 -6.96
CA ALA A 161 -21.75 -0.50 -7.93
C ALA A 161 -20.78 -0.78 -9.09
N ALA A 162 -20.11 0.25 -9.61
CA ALA A 162 -19.06 0.09 -10.61
C ALA A 162 -17.90 -0.78 -10.10
N LEU A 163 -17.37 -0.50 -8.89
CA LEU A 163 -16.31 -1.30 -8.28
C LEU A 163 -16.74 -2.76 -8.06
N ALA A 164 -17.97 -2.99 -7.60
CA ALA A 164 -18.51 -4.32 -7.43
C ALA A 164 -18.57 -5.09 -8.75
N LEU A 165 -19.03 -4.45 -9.83
CA LEU A 165 -19.02 -5.02 -11.19
C LEU A 165 -17.57 -5.31 -11.66
N GLY A 166 -16.63 -4.42 -11.36
CA GLY A 166 -15.21 -4.62 -11.62
C GLY A 166 -14.65 -5.85 -10.91
N ARG A 167 -14.93 -6.00 -9.61
CA ARG A 167 -14.53 -7.17 -8.81
C ARG A 167 -15.13 -8.48 -9.30
N LEU A 168 -16.36 -8.44 -9.82
CA LEU A 168 -17.00 -9.60 -10.47
C LEU A 168 -16.43 -9.91 -11.87
N GLY A 169 -15.59 -9.04 -12.44
CA GLY A 169 -15.11 -9.18 -13.81
C GLY A 169 -16.24 -9.11 -14.84
N ALA A 170 -17.27 -8.32 -14.58
CA ALA A 170 -18.50 -8.25 -15.35
C ALA A 170 -18.32 -7.44 -16.65
N ARG A 171 -17.53 -7.96 -17.62
CA ARG A 171 -17.12 -7.28 -18.86
C ARG A 171 -18.28 -6.75 -19.71
N ALA A 172 -19.47 -7.33 -19.62
CA ALA A 172 -20.65 -6.80 -20.30
C ALA A 172 -20.97 -5.35 -19.89
N TRP A 173 -20.48 -4.90 -18.74
CA TRP A 173 -20.67 -3.55 -18.19
C TRP A 173 -19.52 -2.58 -18.50
N THR A 174 -18.47 -3.02 -19.18
CA THR A 174 -17.32 -2.16 -19.57
C THR A 174 -17.80 -0.92 -20.34
N ALA A 175 -18.53 -1.10 -21.43
CA ALA A 175 -18.97 0.01 -22.24
C ALA A 175 -20.03 0.90 -21.54
N PRO A 176 -21.00 0.38 -20.78
CA PRO A 176 -21.89 1.20 -19.95
C PRO A 176 -21.13 2.08 -18.94
N ILE A 177 -20.17 1.54 -18.21
CA ILE A 177 -19.36 2.29 -17.23
C ILE A 177 -18.50 3.33 -17.95
N ALA A 178 -17.77 2.94 -19.00
CA ALA A 178 -16.86 3.82 -19.71
C ALA A 178 -17.58 5.02 -20.38
N ARG A 179 -18.80 4.83 -20.89
CA ARG A 179 -19.60 5.93 -21.47
C ARG A 179 -20.05 6.94 -20.42
N ARG A 180 -20.29 6.51 -19.19
CA ARG A 180 -20.73 7.38 -18.09
C ARG A 180 -19.60 8.09 -17.38
N LEU A 181 -18.36 7.85 -17.77
CA LEU A 181 -17.21 8.47 -17.11
C LEU A 181 -17.26 10.01 -17.14
N SER A 182 -17.85 10.59 -18.20
CA SER A 182 -18.06 12.03 -18.31
C SER A 182 -19.24 12.58 -17.48
N GLU A 183 -20.10 11.69 -16.94
CA GLU A 183 -21.28 12.05 -16.14
C GLU A 183 -21.01 12.03 -14.64
N VAL A 184 -19.85 11.50 -14.22
CA VAL A 184 -19.47 11.32 -12.82
C VAL A 184 -18.29 12.21 -12.46
N THR A 185 -18.22 12.62 -11.20
CA THR A 185 -17.18 13.50 -10.67
C THR A 185 -16.63 12.96 -9.35
N GLY A 186 -15.57 13.56 -8.85
CA GLY A 186 -15.02 13.24 -7.54
C GLY A 186 -14.62 11.76 -7.44
N LEU A 187 -14.96 11.13 -6.32
CA LEU A 187 -14.62 9.74 -6.02
C LEU A 187 -15.32 8.71 -6.91
N ASP A 188 -16.51 9.03 -7.44
CA ASP A 188 -17.20 8.15 -8.37
C ASP A 188 -16.43 8.01 -9.68
N HIS A 189 -15.79 9.09 -10.17
CA HIS A 189 -14.95 9.02 -11.36
C HIS A 189 -13.77 8.06 -11.14
N THR A 190 -13.08 8.19 -10.01
CA THR A 190 -11.99 7.27 -9.64
C THR A 190 -12.50 5.82 -9.51
N ALA A 191 -13.66 5.62 -8.90
CA ALA A 191 -14.28 4.29 -8.77
C ALA A 191 -14.60 3.66 -10.13
N PHE A 192 -15.08 4.45 -11.09
CA PHE A 192 -15.38 4.00 -12.44
C PHE A 192 -14.11 3.60 -13.20
N THR A 193 -13.05 4.41 -13.12
CA THR A 193 -11.77 4.07 -13.76
C THR A 193 -11.15 2.81 -13.16
N VAL A 194 -11.16 2.65 -11.83
CA VAL A 194 -10.70 1.44 -11.15
C VAL A 194 -11.56 0.22 -11.54
N ALA A 195 -12.87 0.38 -11.67
CA ALA A 195 -13.73 -0.71 -12.14
C ALA A 195 -13.32 -1.21 -13.54
N LEU A 196 -13.02 -0.29 -14.46
CA LEU A 196 -12.54 -0.64 -15.80
C LEU A 196 -11.19 -1.36 -15.77
N GLU A 197 -10.29 -0.95 -14.88
CA GLU A 197 -9.02 -1.66 -14.65
C GLU A 197 -9.24 -3.08 -14.13
N LEU A 198 -10.13 -3.27 -13.15
CA LEU A 198 -10.44 -4.58 -12.57
C LEU A 198 -11.07 -5.52 -13.61
N MET A 199 -11.92 -4.99 -14.49
CA MET A 199 -12.49 -5.78 -15.60
C MET A 199 -11.43 -6.24 -16.60
N GLY A 200 -10.36 -5.46 -16.77
CA GLY A 200 -9.27 -5.78 -17.68
C GLY A 200 -9.73 -5.93 -19.14
N ASP A 201 -10.77 -5.20 -19.53
CA ASP A 201 -11.38 -5.31 -20.86
C ASP A 201 -10.87 -4.19 -21.78
N PRO A 202 -10.11 -4.51 -22.86
CA PRO A 202 -9.61 -3.52 -23.81
C PRO A 202 -10.69 -2.66 -24.47
N ALA A 203 -11.96 -3.09 -24.44
CA ALA A 203 -13.08 -2.30 -24.95
C ALA A 203 -13.26 -0.95 -24.23
N ALA A 204 -12.67 -0.77 -23.03
CA ALA A 204 -12.63 0.51 -22.33
C ALA A 204 -11.70 1.54 -22.99
N ILE A 205 -10.62 1.10 -23.64
CA ILE A 205 -9.52 1.96 -24.11
C ILE A 205 -10.01 3.09 -25.02
N PRO A 206 -10.81 2.86 -26.07
CA PRO A 206 -11.29 3.94 -26.94
C PRO A 206 -12.11 5.01 -26.20
N HIS A 207 -12.83 4.62 -25.16
CA HIS A 207 -13.62 5.54 -24.34
C HIS A 207 -12.72 6.38 -23.44
N LEU A 208 -11.69 5.77 -22.82
CA LEU A 208 -10.71 6.47 -21.98
C LEU A 208 -9.88 7.47 -22.80
N LEU A 209 -9.43 7.10 -24.00
CA LEU A 209 -8.72 7.99 -24.92
C LEU A 209 -9.58 9.18 -25.35
N ARG A 210 -10.85 8.95 -25.66
CA ARG A 210 -11.81 10.03 -25.98
C ARG A 210 -12.00 10.95 -24.79
N TRP A 211 -12.19 10.39 -23.60
CA TRP A 211 -12.33 11.17 -22.38
C TRP A 211 -11.11 12.06 -22.13
N LEU A 212 -9.89 11.52 -22.28
CA LEU A 212 -8.65 12.31 -22.18
C LEU A 212 -8.60 13.49 -23.17
N ALA A 213 -9.09 13.30 -24.40
CA ALA A 213 -9.07 14.34 -25.42
C ALA A 213 -10.08 15.47 -25.11
N GLU A 214 -11.20 15.16 -24.47
CA GLU A 214 -12.34 16.06 -24.26
C GLU A 214 -12.39 16.67 -22.84
N SER A 215 -11.71 16.05 -21.84
CA SER A 215 -11.79 16.46 -20.44
C SER A 215 -10.88 17.64 -20.07
N GLY A 216 -11.17 18.26 -18.92
CA GLY A 216 -10.28 19.21 -18.24
C GLY A 216 -9.05 18.54 -17.60
N GLU A 217 -8.43 19.21 -16.64
CA GLU A 217 -7.23 18.70 -15.94
C GLU A 217 -7.57 17.69 -14.86
N GLU A 218 -8.79 17.79 -14.34
CA GLU A 218 -9.24 16.98 -13.23
C GLU A 218 -9.30 15.50 -13.60
N ARG A 219 -8.80 14.62 -12.73
CA ARG A 219 -8.84 13.16 -12.88
C ARG A 219 -8.07 12.57 -14.08
N VAL A 220 -7.24 13.35 -14.76
CA VAL A 220 -6.36 12.84 -15.83
C VAL A 220 -5.46 11.72 -15.32
N TYR A 221 -5.00 11.82 -14.07
CA TYR A 221 -4.21 10.80 -13.40
C TYR A 221 -4.90 9.44 -13.38
N ASP A 222 -6.18 9.38 -12.98
CA ASP A 222 -6.95 8.14 -12.89
C ASP A 222 -7.06 7.45 -14.26
N VAL A 223 -7.36 8.23 -15.31
CA VAL A 223 -7.51 7.69 -16.67
C VAL A 223 -6.16 7.26 -17.25
N HIS A 224 -5.08 8.01 -16.96
CA HIS A 224 -3.73 7.61 -17.35
C HIS A 224 -3.36 6.25 -16.75
N HIS A 225 -3.59 6.08 -15.45
CA HIS A 225 -3.38 4.81 -14.76
C HIS A 225 -4.19 3.67 -15.34
N ALA A 226 -5.48 3.90 -15.61
CA ALA A 226 -6.34 2.90 -16.24
C ALA A 226 -5.82 2.48 -17.62
N LEU A 227 -5.34 3.43 -18.43
CA LEU A 227 -4.73 3.13 -19.72
C LEU A 227 -3.44 2.31 -19.58
N ILE A 228 -2.55 2.66 -18.64
CA ILE A 228 -1.35 1.86 -18.34
C ILE A 228 -1.73 0.43 -17.99
N ARG A 229 -2.72 0.25 -17.11
CA ARG A 229 -3.15 -1.07 -16.65
C ARG A 229 -3.78 -1.91 -17.76
N LEU A 230 -4.59 -1.29 -18.61
CA LEU A 230 -5.30 -1.98 -19.70
C LEU A 230 -4.41 -2.31 -20.91
N THR A 231 -3.44 -1.45 -21.20
CA THR A 231 -2.56 -1.61 -22.36
C THR A 231 -1.23 -2.30 -22.02
N GLY A 232 -0.79 -2.19 -20.77
CA GLY A 232 0.56 -2.54 -20.34
C GLY A 232 1.63 -1.56 -20.83
N ARG A 233 1.24 -0.51 -21.58
CA ARG A 233 2.11 0.57 -22.01
C ARG A 233 2.26 1.57 -20.86
N ASP A 234 3.49 1.86 -20.47
CA ASP A 234 3.82 2.80 -19.39
C ASP A 234 4.81 3.85 -19.95
N PRO A 235 4.32 4.90 -20.61
CA PRO A 235 5.16 5.88 -21.29
C PRO A 235 5.77 6.86 -20.31
N LEU A 236 7.02 7.27 -20.60
CA LEU A 236 7.73 8.25 -19.80
C LEU A 236 7.09 9.64 -19.93
N LEU A 237 6.74 10.23 -18.79
CA LEU A 237 6.30 11.62 -18.68
C LEU A 237 7.49 12.54 -18.34
N PRO A 238 7.38 13.88 -18.51
CA PRO A 238 8.40 14.82 -18.06
C PRO A 238 8.66 14.73 -16.55
N GLU A 239 9.91 14.87 -16.11
CA GLU A 239 10.34 14.72 -14.72
C GLU A 239 9.60 15.65 -13.71
N ARG A 240 9.14 16.81 -14.17
CA ARG A 240 8.49 17.83 -13.35
C ARG A 240 7.21 18.33 -13.99
N ALA A 241 6.27 17.42 -14.17
CA ALA A 241 4.95 17.80 -14.64
C ALA A 241 3.96 17.73 -13.48
N ASP A 242 3.28 18.82 -13.20
CA ASP A 242 2.20 18.92 -12.23
C ASP A 242 0.99 19.62 -12.85
N GLY A 243 -0.18 19.47 -12.27
CA GLY A 243 -1.41 20.13 -12.69
C GLY A 243 -1.64 20.12 -14.20
N ALA A 244 -1.73 21.31 -14.79
CA ALA A 244 -1.97 21.50 -16.23
C ALA A 244 -0.86 20.92 -17.10
N ALA A 245 0.40 21.02 -16.66
CA ALA A 245 1.55 20.49 -17.40
C ALA A 245 1.51 18.95 -17.44
N TYR A 246 1.16 18.31 -16.33
CA TYR A 246 0.94 16.87 -16.26
C TYR A 246 -0.17 16.43 -17.21
N ALA A 247 -1.33 17.07 -17.12
CA ALA A 247 -2.47 16.74 -17.98
C ALA A 247 -2.13 16.90 -19.48
N ALA A 248 -1.40 17.96 -19.83
CA ALA A 248 -0.95 18.19 -21.21
C ALA A 248 0.03 17.10 -21.67
N ALA A 249 0.99 16.70 -20.81
CA ALA A 249 1.96 15.64 -21.10
C ALA A 249 1.27 14.29 -21.32
N VAL A 250 0.34 13.93 -20.44
CA VAL A 250 -0.45 12.68 -20.58
C VAL A 250 -1.21 12.68 -21.90
N ARG A 251 -1.93 13.77 -22.23
CA ARG A 251 -2.66 13.86 -23.50
C ARG A 251 -1.74 13.74 -24.71
N ALA A 252 -0.61 14.43 -24.70
CA ALA A 252 0.37 14.35 -25.77
C ALA A 252 0.88 12.92 -25.98
N THR A 253 1.12 12.21 -24.90
CA THR A 253 1.60 10.84 -24.90
C THR A 253 0.59 9.85 -25.50
N TRP A 254 -0.70 10.04 -25.26
CA TRP A 254 -1.76 9.17 -25.78
C TRP A 254 -2.42 9.68 -27.07
N ALA A 255 -1.99 10.84 -27.58
CA ALA A 255 -2.58 11.46 -28.78
C ALA A 255 -2.41 10.63 -30.06
N ASP A 256 -1.36 9.81 -30.14
CA ASP A 256 -1.10 8.91 -31.26
C ASP A 256 -2.01 7.66 -31.29
N GLY A 257 -2.79 7.45 -30.23
CA GLY A 257 -3.68 6.29 -30.06
C GLY A 257 -2.94 4.95 -29.94
N ARG A 258 -1.62 4.97 -29.80
CA ARG A 258 -0.85 3.74 -29.66
C ARG A 258 -1.13 3.06 -28.32
N THR A 259 -1.50 1.80 -28.39
CA THR A 259 -1.87 0.98 -27.23
C THR A 259 -0.93 -0.21 -26.98
N GLU A 260 0.01 -0.44 -27.90
CA GLU A 260 0.99 -1.52 -27.76
C GLU A 260 2.22 -1.00 -27.02
N ARG A 261 2.66 -1.78 -26.04
CA ARG A 261 3.87 -1.53 -25.29
C ARG A 261 5.11 -1.72 -26.21
N ALA A 262 6.05 -0.79 -26.12
CA ALA A 262 7.38 -0.95 -26.69
C ALA A 262 8.33 -1.69 -25.73
N PRO A 263 9.47 -2.21 -26.23
CA PRO A 263 10.55 -2.63 -25.34
C PRO A 263 11.01 -1.48 -24.45
N ALA A 264 11.37 -1.82 -23.20
CA ALA A 264 11.91 -0.86 -22.25
C ALA A 264 13.20 -0.21 -22.79
N VAL A 265 13.30 1.09 -22.64
CA VAL A 265 14.46 1.87 -23.08
C VAL A 265 14.99 2.72 -21.93
N VAL A 266 16.26 2.51 -21.59
CA VAL A 266 16.98 3.44 -20.70
C VAL A 266 17.46 4.63 -21.53
N ARG A 267 16.99 5.82 -21.17
CA ARG A 267 17.26 7.08 -21.89
C ARG A 267 18.19 7.98 -21.10
N ASP A 268 18.96 8.75 -21.82
CA ASP A 268 19.75 9.89 -21.33
C ASP A 268 20.61 9.58 -20.09
N PRO A 269 21.38 8.48 -20.09
CA PRO A 269 22.26 8.19 -18.97
C PRO A 269 23.37 9.24 -18.89
N VAL A 270 23.37 10.03 -17.82
CA VAL A 270 24.36 11.07 -17.55
C VAL A 270 25.05 10.76 -16.24
N VAL A 271 26.36 10.58 -16.29
CA VAL A 271 27.21 10.50 -15.12
C VAL A 271 27.60 11.92 -14.73
N GLU A 272 27.13 12.35 -13.57
CA GLU A 272 27.39 13.69 -13.03
C GLU A 272 28.72 13.71 -12.27
N SER A 273 29.04 12.60 -11.61
CA SER A 273 30.32 12.34 -10.95
C SER A 273 30.53 10.83 -10.74
N GLY A 274 31.67 10.44 -10.19
CA GLY A 274 31.90 9.02 -9.85
C GLY A 274 30.89 8.43 -8.86
N ALA A 275 30.21 9.26 -8.08
CA ALA A 275 29.21 8.82 -7.11
C ALA A 275 27.76 9.11 -7.52
N ARG A 276 27.53 9.81 -8.65
CA ARG A 276 26.20 10.29 -9.05
C ARG A 276 25.95 10.12 -10.53
N ALA A 277 24.79 9.55 -10.85
CA ALA A 277 24.31 9.49 -12.21
C ALA A 277 22.79 9.67 -12.25
N ARG A 278 22.27 10.07 -13.41
CA ARG A 278 20.85 10.11 -13.70
C ARG A 278 20.56 9.40 -15.02
N PHE A 279 19.35 8.83 -15.09
CA PHE A 279 18.81 8.22 -16.30
C PHE A 279 17.30 8.19 -16.22
N SER A 280 16.66 7.88 -17.32
CA SER A 280 15.21 7.67 -17.37
C SER A 280 14.91 6.32 -17.98
N ILE A 281 13.78 5.73 -17.59
CA ILE A 281 13.27 4.49 -18.16
C ILE A 281 11.95 4.81 -18.83
N ASP A 282 11.83 4.51 -20.11
CA ASP A 282 10.63 4.61 -20.90
C ASP A 282 10.12 3.21 -21.21
N GLU A 283 8.80 2.99 -21.07
CA GLU A 283 8.16 1.69 -21.24
C GLU A 283 8.79 0.59 -20.36
N GLY A 284 9.15 0.95 -19.14
CA GLY A 284 9.76 0.05 -18.17
C GLY A 284 8.93 -1.22 -17.93
N ALA A 285 9.58 -2.35 -17.61
CA ALA A 285 8.88 -3.62 -17.42
C ALA A 285 7.95 -3.60 -16.19
N GLY A 286 8.25 -2.73 -15.22
CA GLY A 286 7.45 -2.58 -14.02
C GLY A 286 7.39 -3.85 -13.18
N ARG A 287 8.41 -4.72 -13.28
CA ARG A 287 8.47 -5.92 -12.43
C ARG A 287 8.65 -5.59 -10.96
N ILE A 288 9.36 -4.48 -10.69
CA ILE A 288 9.48 -3.90 -9.36
C ILE A 288 8.94 -2.49 -9.46
N ARG A 289 7.87 -2.20 -8.73
CA ARG A 289 7.21 -0.90 -8.77
C ARG A 289 6.36 -0.63 -7.54
N ILE A 290 6.02 0.64 -7.33
CA ILE A 290 4.91 1.04 -6.46
C ILE A 290 3.62 0.93 -7.28
N ALA A 291 2.77 -0.04 -6.97
CA ALA A 291 1.48 -0.23 -7.60
C ALA A 291 0.36 0.32 -6.71
N PHE A 292 -0.70 0.82 -7.35
CA PHE A 292 -1.95 1.09 -6.66
C PHE A 292 -2.79 -0.18 -6.72
N ASP A 293 -3.11 -0.74 -5.56
CA ASP A 293 -3.96 -1.90 -5.45
C ASP A 293 -5.43 -1.52 -5.65
N PRO A 294 -6.29 -2.48 -6.00
CA PRO A 294 -7.72 -2.27 -5.93
C PRO A 294 -8.08 -1.77 -4.53
N PRO A 295 -9.04 -0.84 -4.41
CA PRO A 295 -9.40 -0.29 -3.11
C PRO A 295 -9.81 -1.41 -2.16
N SER A 296 -9.37 -1.30 -0.91
CA SER A 296 -9.78 -2.23 0.14
C SER A 296 -11.30 -2.29 0.22
N PRO A 297 -11.87 -3.48 0.43
CA PRO A 297 -13.30 -3.62 0.63
C PRO A 297 -13.78 -2.69 1.76
N GLY A 298 -14.88 -1.97 1.52
CA GLY A 298 -15.44 -1.02 2.48
C GLY A 298 -14.75 0.34 2.54
N SER A 299 -13.63 0.54 1.84
CA SER A 299 -13.01 1.85 1.71
C SER A 299 -13.91 2.83 0.97
N SER A 300 -13.99 4.07 1.46
CA SER A 300 -14.60 5.19 0.74
C SER A 300 -13.68 5.77 -0.33
N TRP A 301 -12.37 5.43 -0.29
CA TRP A 301 -11.37 5.87 -1.24
C TRP A 301 -11.07 4.78 -2.25
N PRO A 302 -11.38 4.97 -3.53
CA PRO A 302 -11.23 3.92 -4.53
C PRO A 302 -9.77 3.58 -4.88
N ARG A 303 -8.82 4.49 -4.64
CA ARG A 303 -7.38 4.27 -4.89
C ARG A 303 -6.55 4.60 -3.67
N TRP A 304 -6.63 3.74 -2.72
CA TRP A 304 -6.03 4.03 -1.45
C TRP A 304 -4.74 3.26 -1.18
N ASP A 305 -4.81 1.95 -1.36
CA ASP A 305 -3.69 1.10 -1.03
C ASP A 305 -2.61 1.20 -2.12
N ARG A 306 -1.42 1.59 -1.74
CA ARG A 306 -0.22 1.44 -2.54
C ARG A 306 0.54 0.23 -2.04
N SER A 307 1.12 -0.54 -2.94
CA SER A 307 2.02 -1.62 -2.57
C SER A 307 3.29 -1.60 -3.39
N LEU A 308 4.40 -1.91 -2.74
CA LEU A 308 5.64 -2.28 -3.43
C LEU A 308 5.46 -3.70 -3.93
N THR A 309 5.49 -3.88 -5.24
CA THR A 309 5.28 -5.17 -5.88
C THR A 309 6.52 -5.68 -6.58
N PHE A 310 6.69 -7.00 -6.57
CA PHE A 310 7.65 -7.73 -7.37
C PHE A 310 6.90 -8.68 -8.28
N ASP A 311 7.04 -8.50 -9.58
CA ASP A 311 6.33 -9.25 -10.63
C ASP A 311 4.82 -9.38 -10.35
N ARG A 312 4.19 -8.25 -9.98
CA ARG A 312 2.77 -8.10 -9.58
C ARG A 312 2.40 -8.70 -8.22
N LYS A 313 3.32 -9.34 -7.53
CA LYS A 313 3.07 -9.85 -6.18
C LYS A 313 3.38 -8.75 -5.17
N PRO A 314 2.44 -8.35 -4.31
CA PRO A 314 2.68 -7.32 -3.31
C PRO A 314 3.60 -7.83 -2.22
N LEU A 315 4.66 -7.08 -1.94
CA LEU A 315 5.62 -7.35 -0.88
C LEU A 315 5.34 -6.51 0.36
N TYR A 316 5.21 -5.20 0.19
CA TYR A 316 4.88 -4.27 1.27
C TYR A 316 3.69 -3.41 0.87
N ARG A 317 2.73 -3.26 1.78
CA ARG A 317 1.79 -2.15 1.71
C ARG A 317 2.55 -0.87 2.05
N VAL A 318 2.33 0.18 1.25
CA VAL A 318 2.93 1.50 1.43
C VAL A 318 1.79 2.49 1.70
N GLY A 319 1.70 2.96 2.90
CA GLY A 319 0.62 3.86 3.28
C GLY A 319 0.84 4.43 4.66
N SER A 320 -0.17 5.02 5.22
CA SER A 320 -0.27 5.31 6.64
C SER A 320 -1.56 4.73 7.18
N LEU A 321 -1.68 4.64 8.48
CA LEU A 321 -2.92 4.17 9.10
C LEU A 321 -4.08 5.15 8.85
N CYS A 322 -3.80 6.45 8.83
CA CYS A 322 -4.77 7.49 8.48
C CYS A 322 -4.66 7.96 7.02
N ASP A 323 -3.69 7.43 6.28
CA ASP A 323 -3.49 7.57 4.83
C ASP A 323 -3.05 8.94 4.27
N THR A 324 -2.93 9.94 5.08
CA THR A 324 -2.52 11.27 4.63
C THR A 324 -1.30 11.80 5.34
N CYS A 325 -1.08 11.41 6.59
CA CYS A 325 -0.17 12.12 7.47
C CYS A 325 1.16 11.41 7.69
N GLU A 326 1.18 10.09 7.75
CA GLU A 326 2.34 9.33 8.19
C GLU A 326 2.72 8.24 7.20
N LEU A 327 4.01 7.89 7.15
CA LEU A 327 4.47 6.78 6.34
C LEU A 327 4.45 5.50 7.17
N GLY A 328 3.57 4.56 6.81
CA GLY A 328 3.59 3.19 7.30
C GLY A 328 4.02 2.22 6.20
N LEU A 329 4.71 1.17 6.59
CA LEU A 329 5.00 0.04 5.72
C LEU A 329 4.67 -1.24 6.45
N THR A 330 3.91 -2.12 5.79
CA THR A 330 3.51 -3.41 6.36
C THR A 330 3.91 -4.52 5.40
N LEU A 331 4.67 -5.50 5.89
CA LEU A 331 4.97 -6.69 5.13
C LEU A 331 3.68 -7.46 4.83
N LEU A 332 3.45 -7.79 3.56
CA LEU A 332 2.28 -8.54 3.10
C LEU A 332 2.65 -10.00 2.80
N ASP A 333 3.72 -10.20 2.02
CA ASP A 333 4.21 -11.53 1.63
C ASP A 333 5.64 -11.41 1.12
N TRP A 334 6.33 -12.55 0.91
CA TRP A 334 7.66 -12.56 0.32
C TRP A 334 7.56 -12.77 -1.19
N PRO A 335 8.39 -12.05 -1.98
CA PRO A 335 8.45 -12.29 -3.41
C PRO A 335 9.07 -13.66 -3.66
N ASP A 336 8.72 -14.26 -4.79
CA ASP A 336 9.50 -15.35 -5.36
C ASP A 336 10.91 -14.83 -5.72
N ASP A 337 11.81 -15.70 -6.13
CA ASP A 337 13.23 -15.38 -6.40
C ASP A 337 13.48 -14.29 -7.48
N GLU A 338 12.47 -13.56 -7.94
CA GLU A 338 12.56 -12.62 -9.06
C GLU A 338 13.43 -11.39 -8.73
N ALA A 339 13.27 -10.81 -7.53
CA ALA A 339 14.11 -9.69 -7.11
C ALA A 339 15.58 -10.09 -7.08
N ALA A 340 15.87 -11.26 -6.55
CA ALA A 340 17.21 -11.84 -6.53
C ALA A 340 17.76 -12.08 -7.94
N ARG A 341 16.92 -12.50 -8.90
CA ARG A 341 17.30 -12.69 -10.31
C ARG A 341 17.65 -11.38 -11.01
N ILE A 342 16.90 -10.32 -10.76
CA ILE A 342 17.20 -8.99 -11.31
C ILE A 342 18.57 -8.52 -10.82
N ALA A 343 18.78 -8.51 -9.51
CA ALA A 343 20.02 -8.05 -8.91
C ALA A 343 21.22 -8.96 -9.24
N ALA A 344 21.00 -10.27 -9.40
CA ALA A 344 22.05 -11.21 -9.77
C ALA A 344 22.75 -10.85 -11.09
N ARG A 345 22.04 -10.24 -12.04
CA ARG A 345 22.61 -9.77 -13.31
C ARG A 345 23.56 -8.59 -13.15
N MET A 346 23.47 -7.84 -12.04
CA MET A 346 24.37 -6.73 -11.70
C MET A 346 25.54 -7.18 -10.82
N ARG A 347 25.47 -8.36 -10.22
CA ARG A 347 26.30 -8.83 -9.10
C ARG A 347 27.81 -8.77 -9.38
N GLY A 348 28.25 -9.12 -10.61
CA GLY A 348 29.65 -9.15 -10.96
C GLY A 348 30.37 -7.80 -10.84
N ARG A 349 29.63 -6.72 -10.95
CA ARG A 349 30.17 -5.34 -10.84
C ARG A 349 30.02 -4.75 -9.44
N LEU A 350 29.20 -5.36 -8.59
CA LEU A 350 28.91 -4.83 -7.25
C LEU A 350 30.00 -5.13 -6.21
N THR A 351 30.86 -6.10 -6.47
CA THR A 351 31.98 -6.45 -5.59
C THR A 351 33.02 -5.37 -5.53
N ASP A 352 33.28 -4.70 -6.67
CA ASP A 352 34.35 -3.72 -6.84
C ASP A 352 33.82 -2.37 -7.37
N LEU A 353 32.59 -2.02 -7.00
CA LEU A 353 31.97 -0.77 -7.46
C LEU A 353 32.55 0.43 -6.69
N GLU A 354 33.58 1.02 -7.26
CA GLU A 354 34.22 2.23 -6.70
C GLU A 354 33.59 3.51 -7.25
N ARG A 355 33.09 3.48 -8.48
CA ARG A 355 32.51 4.65 -9.16
C ARG A 355 31.46 4.26 -10.20
N LEU A 356 30.56 5.17 -10.45
CA LEU A 356 29.62 5.11 -11.57
C LEU A 356 30.30 5.66 -12.84
N ASP A 357 30.06 5.00 -13.97
CA ASP A 357 30.46 5.48 -15.29
C ASP A 357 29.42 5.14 -16.37
N ALA A 358 29.54 5.74 -17.53
CA ALA A 358 28.56 5.55 -18.61
C ALA A 358 28.57 4.12 -19.17
N ALA A 359 29.73 3.44 -19.14
CA ALA A 359 29.85 2.07 -19.61
C ALA A 359 29.08 1.11 -18.68
N LEU A 360 29.17 1.34 -17.37
CA LEU A 360 28.43 0.59 -16.37
C LEU A 360 26.91 0.74 -16.57
N LEU A 361 26.41 1.95 -16.74
CA LEU A 361 24.99 2.20 -16.97
C LEU A 361 24.50 1.57 -18.27
N ALA A 362 25.31 1.60 -19.33
CA ALA A 362 24.99 0.93 -20.58
C ALA A 362 24.95 -0.60 -20.42
N GLU A 363 25.89 -1.19 -19.68
CA GLU A 363 25.93 -2.62 -19.37
C GLU A 363 24.69 -3.05 -18.57
N TRP A 364 24.25 -2.22 -17.62
CA TRP A 364 23.08 -2.52 -16.79
C TRP A 364 21.74 -2.15 -17.43
N SER A 365 21.73 -1.46 -18.54
CA SER A 365 20.51 -1.01 -19.22
C SER A 365 19.44 -2.10 -19.37
N PRO A 366 19.74 -3.36 -19.73
CA PRO A 366 18.73 -4.42 -19.79
C PRO A 366 18.12 -4.79 -18.45
N VAL A 367 18.87 -4.61 -17.35
CA VAL A 367 18.39 -4.88 -15.99
C VAL A 367 17.58 -3.71 -15.45
N LEU A 368 18.05 -2.49 -15.72
CA LEU A 368 17.33 -1.27 -15.33
C LEU A 368 15.96 -1.19 -16.02
N GLY A 369 15.83 -1.69 -17.26
CA GLY A 369 14.56 -1.77 -17.96
C GLY A 369 13.50 -2.70 -17.31
N GLU A 370 13.89 -3.51 -16.33
CA GLU A 370 12.94 -4.32 -15.53
C GLU A 370 12.21 -3.50 -14.47
N LEU A 371 12.74 -2.32 -14.12
CA LEU A 371 12.10 -1.39 -13.19
C LEU A 371 10.90 -0.70 -13.87
N GLU A 372 10.14 0.04 -13.08
CA GLU A 372 9.05 0.85 -13.62
C GLU A 372 9.56 2.04 -14.45
N THR A 373 8.70 2.55 -15.30
CA THR A 373 8.95 3.80 -16.03
C THR A 373 9.14 4.96 -15.07
N GLY A 374 10.05 5.86 -15.39
CA GLY A 374 10.29 7.05 -14.59
C GLY A 374 11.69 7.61 -14.71
N HIS A 375 11.93 8.65 -13.95
CA HIS A 375 13.24 9.29 -13.84
C HIS A 375 13.96 8.75 -12.60
N TYR A 376 15.26 8.50 -12.73
CA TYR A 376 16.06 7.87 -11.69
C TYR A 376 17.32 8.65 -11.38
N ARG A 377 17.72 8.62 -10.11
CA ARG A 377 19.05 8.99 -9.64
C ARG A 377 19.76 7.72 -9.15
N ALA A 378 20.93 7.46 -9.67
CA ALA A 378 21.82 6.45 -9.14
C ALA A 378 22.86 7.15 -8.25
N LEU A 379 22.90 6.77 -6.98
CA LEU A 379 23.81 7.35 -5.99
C LEU A 379 24.65 6.22 -5.37
N LEU A 380 25.96 6.40 -5.37
CA LEU A 380 26.89 5.55 -4.64
C LEU A 380 27.16 6.20 -3.29
N LEU A 381 26.76 5.53 -2.20
CA LEU A 381 26.73 6.07 -0.87
C LEU A 381 27.47 5.16 0.10
N ASP A 382 28.08 5.75 1.13
CA ASP A 382 28.61 5.04 2.30
C ASP A 382 27.71 5.37 3.50
N LEU A 383 26.74 4.50 3.77
CA LEU A 383 25.66 4.73 4.75
C LEU A 383 25.97 4.06 6.09
N PRO A 384 25.98 4.81 7.21
CA PRO A 384 26.05 4.22 8.54
C PRO A 384 24.72 3.56 8.90
N LEU A 385 24.65 2.24 8.74
CA LEU A 385 23.44 1.46 8.94
C LEU A 385 23.51 0.61 10.20
N GLU A 386 22.41 0.53 10.92
CA GLU A 386 22.17 -0.48 11.94
C GLU A 386 21.07 -1.45 11.50
N ARG A 387 21.15 -2.70 11.96
CA ARG A 387 20.08 -3.68 11.80
C ARG A 387 19.13 -3.58 12.99
N VAL A 388 17.87 -3.37 12.72
CA VAL A 388 16.80 -3.28 13.71
C VAL A 388 15.93 -4.52 13.62
N ALA A 389 15.84 -5.27 14.70
CA ALA A 389 15.00 -6.47 14.82
C ALA A 389 13.90 -6.31 15.88
N GLU A 390 13.91 -5.21 16.62
CA GLU A 390 12.96 -4.93 17.69
C GLU A 390 12.18 -3.65 17.36
N PRO A 391 10.84 -3.66 17.46
CA PRO A 391 9.99 -2.52 17.13
C PRO A 391 10.45 -1.21 17.76
N THR A 392 10.70 -1.20 19.05
CA THR A 392 11.07 -0.01 19.85
C THR A 392 12.36 0.69 19.40
N ARG A 393 13.19 0.01 18.62
CA ARG A 393 14.42 0.58 18.06
C ARG A 393 14.21 1.20 16.69
N SER A 394 13.11 0.89 16.01
CA SER A 394 12.78 1.41 14.70
C SER A 394 12.54 2.92 14.75
N TRP A 395 12.99 3.66 13.71
CA TRP A 395 12.65 5.07 13.56
C TRP A 395 11.14 5.28 13.43
N TRP A 396 10.41 4.39 12.79
CA TRP A 396 8.95 4.46 12.69
C TRP A 396 8.30 4.46 14.07
N TYR A 397 8.66 3.49 14.93
CA TYR A 397 8.15 3.44 16.30
C TYR A 397 8.53 4.70 17.09
N ARG A 398 9.81 5.10 17.04
CA ARG A 398 10.32 6.26 17.81
C ARG A 398 9.63 7.56 17.39
N ARG A 399 9.35 7.72 16.10
CA ARG A 399 8.63 8.89 15.58
C ARG A 399 7.18 8.86 16.02
N ALA A 400 6.49 7.72 15.93
CA ALA A 400 5.13 7.57 16.41
C ALA A 400 5.04 7.82 17.93
N ALA A 401 5.98 7.31 18.72
CA ALA A 401 6.06 7.57 20.15
C ALA A 401 6.28 9.06 20.48
N ALA A 402 7.18 9.72 19.74
CA ALA A 402 7.41 11.16 19.91
C ALA A 402 6.17 12.02 19.57
N ARG A 403 5.41 11.64 18.53
CA ARG A 403 4.12 12.27 18.23
C ARG A 403 3.13 12.04 19.38
N ALA A 404 3.09 10.79 19.86
CA ALA A 404 2.25 10.43 20.99
C ALA A 404 2.50 11.30 22.22
N GLU A 405 3.76 11.60 22.51
CA GLU A 405 4.14 12.51 23.61
C GLU A 405 3.80 13.97 23.31
N ALA A 406 3.96 14.43 22.05
CA ALA A 406 3.73 15.83 21.67
C ALA A 406 2.24 16.22 21.71
N ASP A 407 1.35 15.31 21.30
CA ASP A 407 -0.10 15.55 21.28
C ASP A 407 -0.74 15.52 22.69
N GLY A 408 0.01 15.06 23.70
CA GLY A 408 -0.50 14.89 25.06
C GLY A 408 -1.36 13.63 25.22
N ASP A 409 -1.59 13.27 26.48
CA ASP A 409 -2.43 12.10 26.84
C ASP A 409 -3.91 12.51 26.89
N ASP A 410 -4.47 12.94 25.77
CA ASP A 410 -5.87 13.38 25.70
C ASP A 410 -6.90 12.23 25.71
N GLY A 411 -6.50 11.00 26.04
CA GLY A 411 -7.42 9.87 26.26
C GLY A 411 -8.32 9.46 25.09
N ASP A 412 -8.39 10.28 24.06
CA ASP A 412 -9.33 10.19 22.93
C ASP A 412 -8.64 9.78 21.61
N ARG A 413 -7.41 9.21 21.72
CA ARG A 413 -6.68 8.78 20.54
C ARG A 413 -7.39 7.62 19.86
N PRO A 414 -7.56 7.71 18.55
CA PRO A 414 -8.05 6.57 17.79
C PRO A 414 -7.13 5.38 18.02
N GLU A 415 -7.72 4.24 18.27
CA GLU A 415 -7.09 2.94 18.58
C GLU A 415 -6.04 2.47 17.57
N TYR A 416 -6.02 3.06 16.38
CA TYR A 416 -5.16 2.69 15.25
C TYR A 416 -3.89 3.56 15.12
N ASP A 417 -3.54 4.37 16.13
CA ASP A 417 -2.42 5.31 16.08
C ASP A 417 -1.35 5.01 17.14
N ARG A 418 -1.12 3.73 17.40
CA ARG A 418 -0.12 3.30 18.37
C ARG A 418 1.25 3.16 17.72
N PRO A 419 2.33 3.49 18.45
CA PRO A 419 3.69 3.34 17.92
C PRO A 419 4.01 1.94 17.40
N GLU A 420 3.41 0.90 17.98
CA GLU A 420 3.58 -0.50 17.58
C GLU A 420 3.04 -0.80 16.18
N ASP A 421 2.01 -0.07 15.73
CA ASP A 421 1.36 -0.28 14.44
C ASP A 421 2.25 0.20 13.27
N TYR A 422 3.25 1.03 13.57
CA TYR A 422 4.23 1.51 12.59
C TYR A 422 5.42 0.56 12.38
N TRP A 423 5.44 -0.57 13.06
CA TRP A 423 6.44 -1.61 12.81
C TRP A 423 6.13 -2.35 11.50
N PRO A 424 7.09 -2.42 10.54
CA PRO A 424 6.83 -3.07 9.24
C PRO A 424 6.67 -4.61 9.30
N GLY A 425 6.70 -5.21 10.50
CA GLY A 425 6.57 -6.66 10.69
C GLY A 425 7.86 -7.44 10.44
N VAL A 426 8.98 -6.77 10.15
CA VAL A 426 10.23 -7.43 9.76
C VAL A 426 11.45 -6.65 10.19
N ALA A 427 12.53 -7.40 10.52
CA ALA A 427 13.84 -6.81 10.75
C ALA A 427 14.37 -6.13 9.48
N HIS A 428 14.83 -4.89 9.62
CA HIS A 428 15.29 -4.05 8.51
C HIS A 428 16.59 -3.34 8.86
N PHE A 429 17.13 -2.57 7.91
CA PHE A 429 18.28 -1.70 8.14
C PHE A 429 17.82 -0.25 8.16
N GLN A 430 18.38 0.56 9.04
CA GLN A 430 18.09 1.98 9.10
C GLN A 430 19.37 2.80 9.29
N LEU A 431 19.33 4.07 8.92
CA LEU A 431 20.40 5.00 9.28
C LEU A 431 20.53 5.09 10.80
N THR A 432 21.76 5.08 11.30
CA THR A 432 22.03 5.20 12.76
C THR A 432 21.61 6.56 13.32
N ALA A 433 21.54 7.58 12.46
CA ALA A 433 21.04 8.91 12.77
C ALA A 433 20.31 9.49 11.54
N PRO A 434 19.27 10.34 11.74
CA PRO A 434 18.64 11.04 10.65
C PRO A 434 19.60 12.06 10.02
N VAL A 435 19.44 12.33 8.74
CA VAL A 435 20.23 13.33 8.00
C VAL A 435 19.61 14.71 8.23
N PRO A 436 20.35 15.70 8.73
CA PRO A 436 19.85 17.06 8.80
C PRO A 436 19.50 17.61 7.41
N GLY A 437 18.35 18.23 7.28
CA GLY A 437 17.85 18.80 6.04
C GLY A 437 17.69 20.31 6.11
N GLY A 438 17.32 20.91 4.99
CA GLY A 438 17.05 22.34 4.89
C GLY A 438 15.59 22.69 5.18
N ARG A 439 14.70 22.34 4.23
CA ARG A 439 13.26 22.62 4.37
C ARG A 439 12.60 21.74 5.43
N VAL A 440 12.91 20.46 5.42
CA VAL A 440 12.49 19.50 6.44
C VAL A 440 13.65 19.25 7.39
N PRO A 441 13.45 19.33 8.72
CA PRO A 441 14.54 19.29 9.69
C PRO A 441 15.44 18.04 9.57
N PHE A 442 14.82 16.89 9.26
CA PHE A 442 15.53 15.62 9.16
C PHE A 442 14.97 14.72 8.09
N THR A 443 15.86 13.97 7.42
CA THR A 443 15.53 12.83 6.58
C THR A 443 15.89 11.54 7.32
N TYR A 444 14.89 10.72 7.61
CA TYR A 444 15.04 9.37 8.17
C TYR A 444 15.29 8.38 7.03
N GLY A 445 16.14 7.38 7.26
CA GLY A 445 16.43 6.37 6.24
C GLY A 445 16.14 4.96 6.76
N ALA A 446 15.40 4.17 5.97
CA ALA A 446 15.10 2.79 6.26
C ALA A 446 15.06 1.93 4.99
N PHE A 447 15.69 0.75 5.05
CA PHE A 447 15.83 -0.18 3.94
C PHE A 447 15.25 -1.54 4.32
N LEU A 448 14.17 -1.89 3.65
CA LEU A 448 13.38 -3.09 3.90
C LEU A 448 13.95 -4.29 3.12
N PRO A 449 13.96 -5.49 3.71
CA PRO A 449 14.39 -6.70 3.01
C PRO A 449 13.39 -7.10 1.92
N SER A 450 13.88 -7.71 0.85
CA SER A 450 13.07 -8.40 -0.16
C SER A 450 13.15 -9.92 -0.05
N GLN A 451 13.70 -10.43 1.04
CA GLN A 451 13.78 -11.85 1.35
C GLN A 451 13.55 -12.08 2.85
N PRO A 452 13.02 -13.25 3.25
CA PRO A 452 12.77 -13.54 4.65
C PRO A 452 14.08 -13.57 5.48
N PRO A 453 14.01 -13.26 6.77
CA PRO A 453 15.19 -13.25 7.66
C PRO A 453 15.94 -14.57 7.69
N GLU A 454 15.25 -15.69 7.51
CA GLU A 454 15.80 -17.06 7.50
C GLU A 454 16.70 -17.31 6.28
N ALA A 455 16.54 -16.52 5.21
CA ALA A 455 17.40 -16.57 4.03
C ALA A 455 18.80 -15.95 4.26
N LEU A 456 19.03 -15.28 5.39
CA LEU A 456 20.34 -14.78 5.77
C LEU A 456 21.24 -15.93 6.24
N ASP A 457 22.12 -16.42 5.34
CA ASP A 457 23.14 -17.41 5.67
C ASP A 457 24.25 -16.80 6.56
N PRO A 458 24.40 -17.24 7.81
CA PRO A 458 25.44 -16.72 8.72
C PRO A 458 26.86 -16.88 8.16
N ALA A 459 27.12 -17.96 7.37
CA ALA A 459 28.42 -18.17 6.77
C ALA A 459 28.70 -17.15 5.65
N ALA A 460 27.69 -16.77 4.88
CA ALA A 460 27.80 -15.70 3.89
C ALA A 460 28.04 -14.34 4.57
N VAL A 461 27.33 -14.05 5.66
CA VAL A 461 27.55 -12.82 6.45
C VAL A 461 28.98 -12.78 6.98
N ALA A 462 29.49 -13.89 7.54
CA ALA A 462 30.85 -13.96 8.06
C ALA A 462 31.92 -13.77 6.98
N ARG A 463 31.73 -14.33 5.78
CA ARG A 463 32.64 -14.10 4.63
C ARG A 463 32.67 -12.63 4.23
N HIS A 464 31.51 -11.98 4.14
CA HIS A 464 31.44 -10.54 3.82
C HIS A 464 32.02 -9.68 4.94
N ALA A 465 31.82 -10.06 6.21
CA ALA A 465 32.45 -9.35 7.34
C ALA A 465 33.97 -9.41 7.28
N ALA A 466 34.54 -10.57 6.93
CA ALA A 466 35.98 -10.72 6.72
C ALA A 466 36.49 -9.85 5.55
N ALA A 467 35.77 -9.79 4.43
CA ALA A 467 36.10 -8.94 3.29
C ALA A 467 36.06 -7.44 3.68
N VAL A 468 35.02 -7.03 4.39
CA VAL A 468 34.88 -5.65 4.91
C VAL A 468 36.03 -5.30 5.86
N ALA A 469 36.40 -6.22 6.77
CA ALA A 469 37.53 -6.04 7.68
C ALA A 469 38.88 -5.95 6.94
N ALA A 470 39.00 -6.63 5.79
CA ALA A 470 40.17 -6.53 4.91
C ALA A 470 40.18 -5.24 4.07
N GLY A 471 39.18 -4.40 4.17
CA GLY A 471 39.09 -3.12 3.46
C GLY A 471 38.30 -3.16 2.17
N GLU A 472 37.75 -4.31 1.79
CA GLU A 472 36.84 -4.40 0.64
C GLU A 472 35.53 -3.64 0.91
N ARG A 473 34.91 -3.14 -0.16
CA ARG A 473 33.65 -2.36 -0.08
C ARG A 473 32.60 -2.89 -1.08
N PRO A 474 32.15 -4.15 -0.92
CA PRO A 474 31.14 -4.70 -1.81
C PRO A 474 29.82 -3.96 -1.66
N ALA A 475 29.30 -3.42 -2.77
CA ALA A 475 28.06 -2.62 -2.76
C ALA A 475 26.81 -3.47 -2.65
N ALA A 476 25.85 -3.02 -1.86
CA ALA A 476 24.45 -3.50 -1.92
C ALA A 476 23.64 -2.64 -2.91
N VAL A 477 22.59 -3.19 -3.50
CA VAL A 477 21.66 -2.47 -4.38
C VAL A 477 20.35 -2.25 -3.67
N VAL A 478 19.91 -1.01 -3.61
CA VAL A 478 18.65 -0.59 -3.01
C VAL A 478 17.85 0.20 -4.04
N LEU A 479 16.61 -0.20 -4.27
CA LEU A 479 15.63 0.62 -4.96
C LEU A 479 14.91 1.47 -3.93
N GLY A 480 14.96 2.79 -4.08
CA GLY A 480 14.42 3.70 -3.08
C GLY A 480 13.67 4.89 -3.66
N TRP A 481 13.04 5.61 -2.78
CA TRP A 481 12.37 6.87 -3.07
C TRP A 481 12.39 7.76 -1.83
N ILE A 482 12.14 9.05 -2.02
CA ILE A 482 11.88 9.99 -0.94
C ILE A 482 10.36 10.14 -0.79
N ASP A 483 9.90 10.13 0.43
CA ASP A 483 8.50 10.36 0.81
C ASP A 483 8.44 11.50 1.82
N ASP A 484 7.80 12.61 1.44
CA ASP A 484 7.55 13.76 2.32
C ASP A 484 6.14 13.64 2.88
N ARG A 485 6.00 13.67 4.20
CA ARG A 485 4.72 13.56 4.91
C ARG A 485 4.50 14.77 5.79
N TYR A 486 3.26 15.22 5.83
CA TYR A 486 2.82 16.23 6.78
C TYR A 486 2.32 15.52 8.04
N VAL A 487 2.89 15.89 9.18
CA VAL A 487 2.48 15.39 10.49
C VAL A 487 2.14 16.58 11.35
N GLU A 488 0.87 16.67 11.77
CA GLU A 488 0.30 17.89 12.37
C GLU A 488 1.09 18.39 13.59
N ALA A 489 1.43 17.49 14.51
CA ALA A 489 2.13 17.85 15.74
C ALA A 489 3.64 18.13 15.55
N LEU A 490 4.26 17.53 14.54
CA LEU A 490 5.70 17.61 14.29
C LEU A 490 6.04 18.20 12.92
N HIS A 491 5.06 18.79 12.25
CA HIS A 491 5.17 19.36 10.92
C HIS A 491 5.48 18.30 9.84
N GLU A 492 6.47 18.57 8.98
CA GLU A 492 6.82 17.68 7.89
C GLU A 492 7.87 16.65 8.33
N GLU A 493 7.68 15.40 7.89
CA GLU A 493 8.67 14.32 7.99
C GLU A 493 9.11 13.90 6.60
N ARG A 494 10.40 13.67 6.43
CA ARG A 494 10.99 13.13 5.21
C ARG A 494 11.60 11.76 5.46
N TRP A 495 11.30 10.83 4.56
CA TRP A 495 11.78 9.46 4.63
C TRP A 495 12.49 9.07 3.34
N LEU A 496 13.73 8.61 3.45
CA LEU A 496 14.38 7.81 2.43
C LEU A 496 14.01 6.35 2.68
N VAL A 497 13.09 5.85 1.92
CA VAL A 497 12.66 4.45 1.99
C VAL A 497 13.25 3.68 0.83
N GLY A 498 13.72 2.48 1.08
CA GLY A 498 14.23 1.61 0.03
C GLY A 498 13.93 0.15 0.31
N THR A 499 13.90 -0.64 -0.77
CA THR A 499 13.91 -2.10 -0.68
C THR A 499 15.24 -2.63 -1.19
N ILE A 500 15.80 -3.59 -0.46
CA ILE A 500 17.07 -4.19 -0.78
C ILE A 500 16.84 -5.18 -1.93
N LEU A 501 17.37 -4.89 -3.11
CA LEU A 501 17.29 -5.82 -4.26
C LEU A 501 18.36 -6.91 -4.17
N ASP A 502 19.59 -6.53 -3.79
CA ASP A 502 20.69 -7.47 -3.57
C ASP A 502 21.61 -6.94 -2.46
N GLY A 503 22.25 -7.85 -1.74
CA GLY A 503 23.26 -7.50 -0.73
C GLY A 503 22.78 -7.54 0.71
N HIS A 504 21.71 -8.25 1.04
CA HIS A 504 21.25 -8.45 2.42
C HIS A 504 22.36 -8.95 3.35
N HIS A 505 23.15 -9.94 2.91
CA HIS A 505 24.30 -10.46 3.66
C HIS A 505 25.41 -9.41 3.83
N ARG A 506 25.62 -8.56 2.78
CA ARG A 506 26.62 -7.47 2.83
C ARG A 506 26.22 -6.42 3.83
N LEU A 507 24.95 -5.96 3.80
CA LEU A 507 24.44 -5.00 4.77
C LEU A 507 24.49 -5.53 6.20
N ALA A 508 24.16 -6.81 6.41
CA ALA A 508 24.28 -7.45 7.72
C ALA A 508 25.74 -7.48 8.20
N ALA A 509 26.69 -7.74 7.29
CA ALA A 509 28.11 -7.73 7.61
C ALA A 509 28.61 -6.32 7.98
N TYR A 510 28.24 -5.30 7.21
CA TYR A 510 28.57 -3.91 7.49
C TYR A 510 27.99 -3.45 8.85
N ALA A 511 26.71 -3.73 9.11
CA ALA A 511 26.07 -3.37 10.37
C ALA A 511 26.73 -4.06 11.57
N ALA A 512 27.10 -5.34 11.44
CA ALA A 512 27.81 -6.07 12.47
C ALA A 512 29.24 -5.53 12.73
N ALA A 513 29.91 -5.06 11.66
CA ALA A 513 31.25 -4.48 11.76
C ALA A 513 31.25 -3.02 12.23
N GLY A 514 30.10 -2.36 12.30
CA GLY A 514 30.00 -0.93 12.62
C GLY A 514 30.67 -0.01 11.57
N VAL A 515 30.78 -0.48 10.33
CA VAL A 515 31.41 0.25 9.21
C VAL A 515 30.32 0.75 8.27
N PRO A 516 30.40 1.99 7.73
CA PRO A 516 29.44 2.46 6.75
C PRO A 516 29.31 1.52 5.56
N ALA A 517 28.08 1.15 5.21
CA ALA A 517 27.78 0.22 4.15
C ALA A 517 27.85 0.90 2.79
N ARG A 518 28.59 0.32 1.82
CA ARG A 518 28.55 0.74 0.43
C ARG A 518 27.22 0.36 -0.20
N VAL A 519 26.47 1.36 -0.64
CA VAL A 519 25.11 1.19 -1.22
C VAL A 519 25.03 1.88 -2.56
N LEU A 520 24.62 1.15 -3.59
CA LEU A 520 24.10 1.71 -4.83
C LEU A 520 22.59 1.93 -4.65
N LEU A 521 22.21 3.17 -4.43
CA LEU A 521 20.81 3.57 -4.35
C LEU A 521 20.33 3.96 -5.75
N LEU A 522 19.31 3.25 -6.23
CA LEU A 522 18.54 3.58 -7.43
C LEU A 522 17.25 4.26 -6.96
N ALA A 523 17.22 5.59 -6.98
CA ALA A 523 16.08 6.34 -6.49
C ALA A 523 15.22 6.83 -7.64
N ARG A 524 13.93 6.42 -7.65
CA ARG A 524 12.94 7.00 -8.54
C ARG A 524 12.57 8.40 -8.04
N VAL A 525 12.51 9.35 -8.95
CA VAL A 525 12.16 10.75 -8.68
C VAL A 525 11.06 11.20 -9.65
N GLY A 526 10.22 12.11 -9.18
CA GLY A 526 9.14 12.67 -9.99
C GLY A 526 7.83 11.86 -9.92
N GLU A 527 6.74 12.54 -10.11
CA GLU A 527 5.32 12.22 -10.00
C GLU A 527 4.77 12.37 -8.58
N GLY A 528 3.95 13.40 -8.41
CA GLY A 528 3.17 13.68 -7.20
C GLY A 528 3.62 14.92 -6.44
N SER A 529 2.92 15.20 -5.38
CA SER A 529 3.07 16.41 -4.52
C SER A 529 4.43 16.55 -3.82
N GLY A 530 5.37 15.65 -4.02
CA GLY A 530 6.69 15.65 -3.40
C GLY A 530 7.87 15.68 -4.38
N ALA A 531 7.65 15.93 -5.69
CA ALA A 531 8.71 15.83 -6.70
C ALA A 531 9.95 16.69 -6.39
N ASP A 532 9.77 17.93 -5.94
CA ASP A 532 10.89 18.81 -5.56
C ASP A 532 11.52 18.36 -4.23
N GLY A 533 10.74 17.94 -3.26
CA GLY A 533 11.23 17.42 -1.98
C GLY A 533 12.05 16.14 -2.16
N GLY A 534 11.66 15.29 -3.11
CA GLY A 534 12.40 14.07 -3.42
C GLY A 534 13.82 14.34 -3.90
N LEU A 535 14.02 15.29 -4.82
CA LEU A 535 15.34 15.68 -5.32
C LEU A 535 16.18 16.37 -4.24
N GLU A 536 15.58 17.27 -3.46
CA GLU A 536 16.23 17.94 -2.34
C GLU A 536 16.71 16.91 -1.30
N GLY A 537 15.86 16.01 -0.85
CA GLY A 537 16.22 14.98 0.13
C GLY A 537 17.32 14.05 -0.36
N LEU A 538 17.30 13.64 -1.63
CA LEU A 538 18.38 12.86 -2.22
C LEU A 538 19.69 13.63 -2.26
N ALA A 539 19.64 14.94 -2.58
CA ALA A 539 20.82 15.79 -2.60
C ALA A 539 21.40 15.97 -1.18
N GLU A 540 20.56 16.14 -0.17
CA GLU A 540 20.97 16.22 1.24
C GLU A 540 21.64 14.93 1.71
N VAL A 541 21.05 13.78 1.45
CA VAL A 541 21.62 12.46 1.76
C VAL A 541 22.97 12.27 1.04
N ALA A 542 23.04 12.61 -0.24
CA ALA A 542 24.24 12.48 -1.03
C ALA A 542 25.34 13.48 -0.62
N ALA A 543 25.00 14.64 -0.07
CA ALA A 543 25.98 15.59 0.45
C ALA A 543 26.67 15.06 1.72
N VAL A 544 25.94 14.30 2.53
CA VAL A 544 26.47 13.74 3.79
C VAL A 544 27.19 12.41 3.55
N TYR A 545 26.62 11.53 2.73
CA TYR A 545 27.05 10.14 2.61
C TYR A 545 27.53 9.74 1.21
N GLY A 546 27.59 10.67 0.25
CA GLY A 546 28.13 10.38 -1.08
C GLY A 546 29.59 9.93 -0.98
N CYS A 547 29.94 8.88 -1.71
CA CYS A 547 31.33 8.45 -1.80
C CYS A 547 32.18 9.61 -2.34
N ARG A 548 33.28 9.88 -1.69
CA ARG A 548 34.23 10.91 -2.15
C ARG A 548 34.90 10.43 -3.42
N GLU A 549 35.07 11.35 -4.37
CA GLU A 549 35.81 11.14 -5.61
C GLU A 549 37.29 10.93 -5.36
#